data_86a805fb87df7e20266a21033acbf85d
#
_entry.id   86a805fb87df7e20266a21033acbf85d
#
_cell.length_a   1.000
_cell.length_b   1.000
_cell.length_c   1.000
_cell.angle_alpha   90.00
_cell.angle_beta   90.00
_cell.angle_gamma   90.00
#
_symmetry.space_group_name_H-M   'P 1'
#
loop_
_entity.id
_entity.type
_entity.pdbx_description
1 polymer ?
#
loop_
_entity_poly.entity_id
_entity_poly.type
_entity_poly.pdbx_seq_one_letter_code
_entity_poly.pdbx_strand_id
1 'polypeptide(L)'
;LIDGNNWESTIAHELFHQWFGDLVTAESWSNLTVNESFADYSQTLWFEHSQGKDAGAFENYTGLRNYLSSPSDAEKNLVRFYYQNQEDVFDLVSYQKGGRILNMLRHLVGDDAFFASLNKYLTDNKFSNGSAIKLKLAFEAVTGKDLNWFFNQWYFGSGHPYVRIQQKYMADQQKVLVTIQQTQTQNKLFTLPIGIDVYVNGNRNHYEVWSKNKVDSFYFPAAVAPDNVNVDNDKILLWAKDETKPIEQYAYQMKHARNFMDRFEAANEAATNLKNPAAKAIIEAAIKDSFHVLRSIALNSYNPTAIDATMEAKILELAAKDKVSTVREDAINVLSKINKPSFTPLYEKWVNDSSYTVAGAALAALEIVDSAKAIDIAKAFSKQTLKKRLNTVVTTILTKYGDEQMFDFVASTYGKLNIQSSEKFEMTMPFAQLLIKTTDPVKFKKGIDLIVEFREAIPQSYRVQTDPYFNFKILGDIIKAKKQKGETELVAVVTAVLPKM
;
A
#
# COMPACT_ATOMS: atom_id res chain seq x y z
N LEU A 1 5.41 -19.48 -8.67
CA LEU A 1 4.24 -18.64 -8.43
C LEU A 1 4.09 -17.61 -9.54
N ILE A 2 2.98 -17.68 -10.21
CA ILE A 2 2.78 -16.97 -11.48
C ILE A 2 2.50 -15.47 -11.27
N ASP A 3 2.02 -15.06 -10.09
CA ASP A 3 1.64 -13.68 -9.80
C ASP A 3 2.45 -13.04 -8.65
N GLY A 4 3.66 -13.47 -8.46
CA GLY A 4 4.49 -13.00 -7.37
C GLY A 4 4.12 -13.64 -6.02
N ASN A 5 4.92 -13.34 -5.05
CA ASN A 5 4.91 -14.01 -3.75
C ASN A 5 4.25 -13.11 -2.69
N ASN A 6 2.93 -13.16 -2.61
CA ASN A 6 2.18 -12.29 -1.69
C ASN A 6 2.43 -12.60 -0.19
N TRP A 7 3.13 -13.71 0.12
CA TRP A 7 3.41 -14.14 1.50
C TRP A 7 4.89 -14.00 1.87
N GLU A 8 5.71 -13.46 0.98
CA GLU A 8 7.16 -13.37 1.19
C GLU A 8 7.50 -12.52 2.42
N SER A 9 6.87 -11.34 2.54
CA SER A 9 7.02 -10.48 3.71
C SER A 9 6.57 -11.19 4.99
N THR A 10 5.39 -11.81 4.98
CA THR A 10 4.87 -12.55 6.14
C THR A 10 5.79 -13.70 6.53
N ILE A 11 6.30 -14.47 5.57
CA ILE A 11 7.23 -15.57 5.84
C ILE A 11 8.52 -15.03 6.48
N ALA A 12 9.06 -13.91 6.00
CA ALA A 12 10.23 -13.28 6.59
C ALA A 12 9.95 -12.84 8.03
N HIS A 13 8.78 -12.24 8.27
CA HIS A 13 8.29 -11.84 9.59
C HIS A 13 8.25 -13.03 10.56
N GLU A 14 7.50 -14.07 10.23
CA GLU A 14 7.34 -15.26 11.08
C GLU A 14 8.65 -15.99 11.32
N LEU A 15 9.51 -16.07 10.30
CA LEU A 15 10.82 -16.70 10.46
C LEU A 15 11.74 -15.91 11.41
N PHE A 16 11.62 -14.59 11.45
CA PHE A 16 12.45 -13.75 12.29
C PHE A 16 12.12 -13.89 13.79
N HIS A 17 10.92 -14.33 14.12
CA HIS A 17 10.53 -14.68 15.49
C HIS A 17 11.38 -15.79 16.11
N GLN A 18 12.09 -16.60 15.31
CA GLN A 18 13.04 -17.57 15.85
C GLN A 18 14.15 -16.93 16.71
N TRP A 19 14.51 -15.66 16.40
CA TRP A 19 15.49 -14.88 17.17
C TRP A 19 14.80 -13.88 18.10
N PHE A 20 13.89 -13.09 17.56
CA PHE A 20 13.16 -12.06 18.29
C PHE A 20 11.73 -12.55 18.62
N GLY A 21 11.67 -13.47 19.58
CA GLY A 21 10.47 -14.21 19.99
C GLY A 21 10.86 -15.46 20.74
N ASP A 22 11.42 -16.45 20.06
CA ASP A 22 11.73 -17.76 20.61
C ASP A 22 13.07 -17.75 21.38
N LEU A 23 14.15 -17.23 20.76
CA LEU A 23 15.45 -17.16 21.41
C LEU A 23 15.47 -16.12 22.55
N VAL A 24 14.87 -14.95 22.32
CA VAL A 24 14.71 -13.87 23.30
C VAL A 24 13.26 -13.42 23.27
N THR A 25 12.51 -13.76 24.31
CA THR A 25 11.09 -13.41 24.44
C THR A 25 10.91 -12.08 25.13
N ALA A 26 9.93 -11.28 24.77
CA ALA A 26 9.60 -10.05 25.48
C ALA A 26 9.29 -10.32 26.97
N GLU A 27 9.86 -9.51 27.88
CA GLU A 27 9.67 -9.70 29.33
C GLU A 27 8.21 -9.47 29.79
N SER A 28 7.44 -8.77 28.99
CA SER A 28 6.01 -8.51 29.20
C SER A 28 5.38 -8.01 27.89
N TRP A 29 4.06 -8.01 27.82
CA TRP A 29 3.30 -7.40 26.70
C TRP A 29 3.66 -5.93 26.49
N SER A 30 4.06 -5.22 27.55
CA SER A 30 4.54 -3.83 27.46
C SER A 30 5.76 -3.68 26.53
N ASN A 31 6.58 -4.71 26.42
CA ASN A 31 7.79 -4.74 25.60
C ASN A 31 7.62 -5.55 24.30
N LEU A 32 6.40 -5.76 23.82
CA LEU A 32 6.12 -6.54 22.62
C LEU A 32 6.92 -6.05 21.39
N THR A 33 7.27 -4.78 21.36
CA THR A 33 8.11 -4.17 20.34
C THR A 33 9.44 -4.91 20.11
N VAL A 34 10.04 -5.53 21.14
CA VAL A 34 11.31 -6.27 20.95
C VAL A 34 11.12 -7.59 20.20
N ASN A 35 9.90 -8.01 19.94
CA ASN A 35 9.56 -9.12 19.07
C ASN A 35 8.95 -8.58 17.76
N GLU A 36 7.80 -7.93 17.80
CA GLU A 36 7.02 -7.56 16.62
C GLU A 36 7.67 -6.48 15.74
N SER A 37 8.29 -5.46 16.35
CA SER A 37 8.98 -4.44 15.55
C SER A 37 10.18 -5.00 14.78
N PHE A 38 10.86 -6.00 15.36
CA PHE A 38 11.98 -6.67 14.69
C PHE A 38 11.49 -7.61 13.59
N ALA A 39 10.42 -8.34 13.82
CA ALA A 39 9.79 -9.18 12.83
C ALA A 39 9.25 -8.34 11.66
N ASP A 40 8.60 -7.21 11.92
CA ASP A 40 8.18 -6.25 10.89
C ASP A 40 9.39 -5.68 10.11
N TYR A 41 10.45 -5.26 10.81
CA TYR A 41 11.65 -4.74 10.16
C TYR A 41 12.40 -5.79 9.33
N SER A 42 12.27 -7.06 9.67
CA SER A 42 12.86 -8.16 8.88
C SER A 42 12.33 -8.20 7.45
N GLN A 43 11.10 -7.77 7.22
CA GLN A 43 10.50 -7.65 5.88
C GLN A 43 11.30 -6.66 5.04
N THR A 44 11.64 -5.50 5.60
CA THR A 44 12.52 -4.50 4.97
C THR A 44 13.90 -5.11 4.65
N LEU A 45 14.53 -5.80 5.62
CA LEU A 45 15.84 -6.41 5.45
C LEU A 45 15.82 -7.53 4.39
N TRP A 46 14.76 -8.31 4.36
CA TRP A 46 14.59 -9.37 3.37
C TRP A 46 14.44 -8.82 1.96
N PHE A 47 13.59 -7.81 1.76
CA PHE A 47 13.43 -7.19 0.45
C PHE A 47 14.69 -6.44 0.01
N GLU A 48 15.41 -5.79 0.93
CA GLU A 48 16.71 -5.19 0.64
C GLU A 48 17.72 -6.25 0.13
N HIS A 49 17.75 -7.42 0.76
CA HIS A 49 18.63 -8.52 0.39
C HIS A 49 18.21 -9.21 -0.92
N SER A 50 16.94 -9.57 -1.06
CA SER A 50 16.44 -10.40 -2.16
C SER A 50 16.16 -9.64 -3.45
N GLN A 51 15.78 -8.35 -3.36
CA GLN A 51 15.31 -7.54 -4.48
C GLN A 51 16.05 -6.19 -4.60
N GLY A 52 16.95 -5.88 -3.67
CA GLY A 52 17.76 -4.69 -3.67
C GLY A 52 17.22 -3.54 -2.81
N LYS A 53 18.07 -2.51 -2.65
CA LYS A 53 17.82 -1.38 -1.75
C LYS A 53 16.49 -0.65 -2.02
N ASP A 54 16.09 -0.52 -3.28
CA ASP A 54 14.85 0.17 -3.67
C ASP A 54 13.62 -0.59 -3.12
N ALA A 55 13.65 -1.93 -3.14
CA ALA A 55 12.57 -2.76 -2.62
C ALA A 55 12.47 -2.69 -1.09
N GLY A 56 13.60 -2.76 -0.37
CA GLY A 56 13.62 -2.57 1.09
C GLY A 56 13.15 -1.16 1.49
N ALA A 57 13.58 -0.12 0.79
CA ALA A 57 13.15 1.25 1.04
C ALA A 57 11.64 1.43 0.80
N PHE A 58 11.09 0.78 -0.22
CA PHE A 58 9.65 0.82 -0.49
C PHE A 58 8.83 0.09 0.58
N GLU A 59 9.29 -1.08 1.04
CA GLU A 59 8.64 -1.81 2.14
C GLU A 59 8.60 -0.99 3.42
N ASN A 60 9.73 -0.42 3.81
CA ASN A 60 9.82 0.44 5.00
C ASN A 60 8.96 1.71 4.88
N TYR A 61 8.86 2.30 3.68
CA TYR A 61 7.97 3.43 3.42
C TYR A 61 6.49 3.02 3.47
N THR A 62 6.15 1.84 3.00
CA THR A 62 4.78 1.30 3.09
C THR A 62 4.35 1.14 4.55
N GLY A 63 5.23 0.62 5.40
CA GLY A 63 5.02 0.57 6.85
C GLY A 63 4.79 1.96 7.45
N LEU A 64 5.63 2.94 7.11
CA LEU A 64 5.44 4.33 7.54
C LEU A 64 4.06 4.89 7.11
N ARG A 65 3.66 4.66 5.87
CA ARG A 65 2.36 5.11 5.36
C ARG A 65 1.20 4.48 6.10
N ASN A 66 1.26 3.19 6.39
CA ASN A 66 0.25 2.47 7.15
C ASN A 66 0.11 3.06 8.55
N TYR A 67 1.22 3.26 9.27
CA TYR A 67 1.20 3.90 10.58
C TYR A 67 0.59 5.32 10.54
N LEU A 68 1.02 6.16 9.59
CA LEU A 68 0.51 7.54 9.47
C LEU A 68 -0.98 7.61 9.08
N SER A 69 -1.56 6.54 8.53
CA SER A 69 -2.98 6.46 8.20
C SER A 69 -3.91 6.19 9.39
N SER A 70 -3.34 5.91 10.57
CA SER A 70 -4.08 5.61 11.82
C SER A 70 -3.87 6.70 12.88
N PRO A 71 -4.70 7.75 12.93
CA PRO A 71 -4.54 8.85 13.88
C PRO A 71 -4.58 8.41 15.36
N SER A 72 -5.39 7.40 15.70
CA SER A 72 -5.51 6.88 17.06
C SER A 72 -4.20 6.24 17.57
N ASP A 73 -3.39 5.71 16.68
CA ASP A 73 -2.11 5.10 17.02
C ASP A 73 -1.02 6.15 17.29
N ALA A 74 -1.21 7.40 16.81
CA ALA A 74 -0.27 8.48 17.07
C ALA A 74 -0.15 8.84 18.58
N GLU A 75 -1.12 8.51 19.41
CA GLU A 75 -1.10 8.81 20.85
C GLU A 75 -0.44 7.72 21.69
N LYS A 76 -0.11 6.58 21.10
CA LYS A 76 0.43 5.42 21.82
C LYS A 76 1.95 5.41 21.85
N ASN A 77 2.51 4.99 23.00
CA ASN A 77 3.95 4.71 23.14
C ASN A 77 4.27 3.35 22.52
N LEU A 78 5.51 3.15 22.09
CA LEU A 78 5.98 1.86 21.64
C LEU A 78 6.09 0.86 22.79
N VAL A 79 6.65 1.28 23.92
CA VAL A 79 6.61 0.54 25.19
C VAL A 79 5.44 1.06 26.03
N ARG A 80 4.44 0.22 26.31
CA ARG A 80 3.18 0.59 26.94
C ARG A 80 2.89 -0.26 28.16
N PHE A 81 2.74 0.37 29.33
CA PHE A 81 2.37 -0.29 30.58
C PHE A 81 0.86 -0.23 30.87
N TYR A 82 0.11 0.57 30.11
CA TYR A 82 -1.33 0.76 30.26
C TYR A 82 -2.04 0.16 29.04
N TYR A 83 -2.60 -1.04 29.18
CA TYR A 83 -3.46 -1.74 28.24
C TYR A 83 -4.52 -2.52 29.01
N GLN A 84 -5.71 -2.72 28.41
CA GLN A 84 -6.81 -3.44 29.07
C GLN A 84 -6.65 -4.96 28.92
N ASN A 85 -6.19 -5.39 27.75
CA ASN A 85 -5.87 -6.78 27.46
C ASN A 85 -4.66 -6.85 26.51
N GLN A 86 -4.13 -8.05 26.33
CA GLN A 86 -2.94 -8.27 25.50
C GLN A 86 -3.13 -7.86 24.05
N GLU A 87 -4.34 -7.98 23.50
CA GLU A 87 -4.62 -7.64 22.09
C GLU A 87 -4.46 -6.15 21.81
N ASP A 88 -4.57 -5.29 22.82
CA ASP A 88 -4.43 -3.83 22.66
C ASP A 88 -3.02 -3.39 22.26
N VAL A 89 -2.02 -4.27 22.37
CA VAL A 89 -0.63 -3.97 21.99
C VAL A 89 -0.23 -4.52 20.61
N PHE A 90 -1.13 -5.28 19.95
CA PHE A 90 -0.94 -5.74 18.58
C PHE A 90 -1.53 -4.71 17.59
N ASP A 91 -0.79 -3.67 17.29
CA ASP A 91 -1.23 -2.56 16.45
C ASP A 91 -0.10 -1.99 15.57
N LEU A 92 -0.42 -0.99 14.75
CA LEU A 92 0.54 -0.36 13.85
C LEU A 92 1.72 0.32 14.58
N VAL A 93 1.61 0.53 15.89
CA VAL A 93 2.71 1.07 16.70
C VAL A 93 3.74 -0.02 16.98
N SER A 94 3.30 -1.19 17.46
CA SER A 94 4.21 -2.31 17.76
C SER A 94 4.87 -2.89 16.53
N TYR A 95 4.21 -2.79 15.36
CA TYR A 95 4.69 -3.29 14.07
C TYR A 95 5.38 -2.17 13.28
N GLN A 96 4.64 -1.41 12.49
CA GLN A 96 5.16 -0.51 11.45
C GLN A 96 5.93 0.70 12.01
N LYS A 97 5.43 1.33 13.09
CA LYS A 97 6.18 2.41 13.75
C LYS A 97 7.49 1.88 14.32
N GLY A 98 7.44 0.72 14.97
CA GLY A 98 8.63 0.08 15.54
C GLY A 98 9.66 -0.31 14.47
N GLY A 99 9.22 -0.91 13.36
CA GLY A 99 10.09 -1.22 12.22
C GLY A 99 10.73 0.04 11.62
N ARG A 100 9.98 1.13 11.51
CA ARG A 100 10.53 2.42 11.06
C ARG A 100 11.55 3.00 12.04
N ILE A 101 11.31 2.89 13.34
CA ILE A 101 12.26 3.33 14.37
C ILE A 101 13.56 2.53 14.32
N LEU A 102 13.50 1.22 14.07
CA LEU A 102 14.67 0.38 13.89
C LEU A 102 15.48 0.80 12.64
N ASN A 103 14.82 1.16 11.55
CA ASN A 103 15.47 1.72 10.37
C ASN A 103 16.19 3.04 10.69
N MET A 104 15.56 3.93 11.46
CA MET A 104 16.19 5.16 11.94
C MET A 104 17.41 4.89 12.84
N LEU A 105 17.29 3.90 13.74
CA LEU A 105 18.38 3.52 14.65
C LEU A 105 19.56 2.94 13.84
N ARG A 106 19.30 2.07 12.85
CA ARG A 106 20.32 1.55 11.94
C ARG A 106 21.07 2.67 11.23
N HIS A 107 20.35 3.67 10.73
CA HIS A 107 20.96 4.82 10.07
C HIS A 107 21.81 5.68 11.06
N LEU A 108 21.32 5.89 12.26
CA LEU A 108 21.99 6.69 13.30
C LEU A 108 23.32 6.08 13.76
N VAL A 109 23.40 4.75 13.84
CA VAL A 109 24.60 4.07 14.35
C VAL A 109 25.48 3.46 13.25
N GLY A 110 24.93 3.26 12.04
CA GLY A 110 25.55 2.57 10.91
C GLY A 110 25.32 1.05 10.95
N ASP A 111 25.42 0.42 9.77
CA ASP A 111 25.10 -1.00 9.57
C ASP A 111 25.89 -1.93 10.49
N ASP A 112 27.23 -1.80 10.51
CA ASP A 112 28.10 -2.68 11.29
C ASP A 112 27.77 -2.62 12.79
N ALA A 113 27.61 -1.42 13.33
CA ALA A 113 27.27 -1.24 14.73
C ALA A 113 25.84 -1.70 15.03
N PHE A 114 24.89 -1.52 14.10
CA PHE A 114 23.53 -1.99 14.25
C PHE A 114 23.48 -3.53 14.40
N PHE A 115 24.04 -4.26 13.45
CA PHE A 115 24.01 -5.73 13.48
C PHE A 115 24.87 -6.32 14.62
N ALA A 116 26.01 -5.69 14.96
CA ALA A 116 26.79 -6.07 16.14
C ALA A 116 25.99 -5.89 17.44
N SER A 117 25.21 -4.80 17.56
CA SER A 117 24.35 -4.55 18.71
C SER A 117 23.20 -5.57 18.81
N LEU A 118 22.59 -5.97 17.68
CA LEU A 118 21.58 -7.02 17.67
C LEU A 118 22.18 -8.38 18.08
N ASN A 119 23.36 -8.71 17.58
CA ASN A 119 24.07 -9.93 17.99
C ASN A 119 24.33 -9.94 19.48
N LYS A 120 24.83 -8.82 20.02
CA LYS A 120 25.06 -8.69 21.49
C LYS A 120 23.77 -8.84 22.27
N TYR A 121 22.68 -8.17 21.87
CA TYR A 121 21.38 -8.26 22.53
C TYR A 121 20.87 -9.72 22.59
N LEU A 122 20.92 -10.43 21.45
CA LEU A 122 20.50 -11.81 21.36
C LEU A 122 21.40 -12.75 22.19
N THR A 123 22.72 -12.53 22.14
CA THR A 123 23.68 -13.38 22.87
C THR A 123 23.54 -13.21 24.39
N ASP A 124 23.43 -11.96 24.86
CA ASP A 124 23.35 -11.67 26.29
C ASP A 124 22.02 -12.12 26.91
N ASN A 125 20.95 -12.21 26.11
CA ASN A 125 19.61 -12.52 26.58
C ASN A 125 19.05 -13.86 26.07
N LYS A 126 19.86 -14.71 25.42
CA LYS A 126 19.41 -16.00 24.86
C LYS A 126 18.76 -16.88 25.94
N PHE A 127 17.64 -17.50 25.54
CA PHE A 127 16.81 -18.35 26.41
C PHE A 127 16.27 -17.63 27.66
N SER A 128 16.13 -16.32 27.56
CA SER A 128 15.64 -15.44 28.64
C SER A 128 14.75 -14.34 28.05
N ASN A 129 14.50 -13.32 28.84
CA ASN A 129 13.61 -12.21 28.46
C ASN A 129 14.40 -11.01 27.96
N GLY A 130 13.80 -10.30 27.01
CA GLY A 130 14.28 -9.06 26.45
C GLY A 130 13.35 -7.86 26.72
N SER A 131 13.91 -6.66 26.73
CA SER A 131 13.17 -5.41 26.84
C SER A 131 13.83 -4.31 26.03
N ALA A 132 13.11 -3.21 25.82
CA ALA A 132 13.64 -2.02 25.17
C ALA A 132 14.87 -1.43 25.93
N ILE A 133 14.90 -1.56 27.26
CA ILE A 133 16.07 -1.13 28.05
C ILE A 133 17.29 -2.02 27.78
N LYS A 134 17.12 -3.34 27.79
CA LYS A 134 18.20 -4.27 27.46
C LYS A 134 18.71 -4.07 26.03
N LEU A 135 17.80 -3.79 25.10
CA LEU A 135 18.15 -3.44 23.73
C LEU A 135 19.01 -2.17 23.69
N LYS A 136 18.57 -1.09 24.35
CA LYS A 136 19.32 0.16 24.44
C LYS A 136 20.73 -0.07 25.00
N LEU A 137 20.85 -0.81 26.09
CA LEU A 137 22.14 -1.10 26.74
C LEU A 137 23.09 -1.89 25.80
N ALA A 138 22.57 -2.81 25.00
CA ALA A 138 23.37 -3.52 24.00
C ALA A 138 23.91 -2.57 22.93
N PHE A 139 23.08 -1.63 22.43
CA PHE A 139 23.50 -0.60 21.48
C PHE A 139 24.51 0.37 22.08
N GLU A 140 24.30 0.85 23.31
CA GLU A 140 25.23 1.74 23.99
C GLU A 140 26.59 1.06 24.25
N ALA A 141 26.59 -0.23 24.61
CA ALA A 141 27.82 -1.00 24.84
C ALA A 141 28.64 -1.19 23.56
N VAL A 142 27.99 -1.35 22.40
CA VAL A 142 28.70 -1.53 21.10
C VAL A 142 29.16 -0.20 20.53
N THR A 143 28.30 0.83 20.61
CA THR A 143 28.55 2.11 19.95
C THR A 143 29.34 3.11 20.78
N GLY A 144 29.33 2.97 22.12
CA GLY A 144 29.84 3.98 23.06
C GLY A 144 29.01 5.26 23.10
N LYS A 145 27.86 5.32 22.44
CA LYS A 145 27.00 6.51 22.36
C LYS A 145 25.93 6.48 23.47
N ASP A 146 25.59 7.63 24.05
CA ASP A 146 24.39 7.79 24.85
C ASP A 146 23.16 7.84 23.93
N LEU A 147 22.29 6.83 24.04
CA LEU A 147 21.07 6.69 23.27
C LEU A 147 19.81 7.00 24.09
N ASN A 148 19.94 7.52 25.31
CA ASN A 148 18.79 7.86 26.16
C ASN A 148 17.79 8.79 25.47
N TRP A 149 18.29 9.83 24.74
CA TRP A 149 17.43 10.75 24.00
C TRP A 149 16.58 10.03 22.95
N PHE A 150 17.17 9.05 22.23
CA PHE A 150 16.51 8.32 21.14
C PHE A 150 15.42 7.39 21.72
N PHE A 151 15.77 6.59 22.75
CA PHE A 151 14.82 5.66 23.36
C PHE A 151 13.72 6.39 24.12
N ASN A 152 14.02 7.47 24.85
CA ASN A 152 13.01 8.28 25.52
C ASN A 152 12.04 8.91 24.53
N GLN A 153 12.52 9.36 23.37
CA GLN A 153 11.68 9.95 22.35
C GLN A 153 10.80 8.93 21.62
N TRP A 154 11.36 7.80 21.23
CA TRP A 154 10.75 6.89 20.30
C TRP A 154 10.14 5.62 20.90
N TYR A 155 10.76 5.08 21.98
CA TYR A 155 10.25 3.88 22.66
C TYR A 155 9.31 4.22 23.81
N PHE A 156 9.68 5.20 24.62
CA PHE A 156 8.92 5.59 25.80
C PHE A 156 8.03 6.83 25.59
N GLY A 157 8.15 7.48 24.45
CA GLY A 157 7.33 8.62 24.08
C GLY A 157 6.36 8.29 22.93
N SER A 158 5.17 8.89 22.98
CA SER A 158 4.15 8.76 21.94
C SER A 158 4.38 9.73 20.77
N GLY A 159 3.63 9.51 19.70
CA GLY A 159 3.52 10.43 18.59
C GLY A 159 4.64 10.33 17.55
N HIS A 160 4.55 11.24 16.63
CA HIS A 160 5.54 11.54 15.59
C HIS A 160 5.47 13.04 15.26
N PRO A 161 6.54 13.64 14.71
CA PRO A 161 6.52 15.05 14.33
C PRO A 161 5.70 15.26 13.05
N TYR A 162 4.91 16.33 13.04
CA TYR A 162 4.34 16.95 11.84
C TYR A 162 5.24 18.12 11.48
N VAL A 163 5.84 18.08 10.30
CA VAL A 163 6.89 19.02 9.94
C VAL A 163 6.51 19.77 8.66
N ARG A 164 6.53 21.11 8.73
CA ARG A 164 6.49 21.95 7.55
C ARG A 164 7.91 22.37 7.19
N ILE A 165 8.27 22.12 5.92
CA ILE A 165 9.57 22.43 5.35
C ILE A 165 9.38 23.55 4.32
N GLN A 166 10.13 24.64 4.49
CA GLN A 166 10.15 25.76 3.55
C GLN A 166 11.59 26.06 3.15
N GLN A 167 11.79 26.41 1.89
CA GLN A 167 13.08 26.79 1.37
C GLN A 167 12.99 28.13 0.62
N LYS A 168 14.04 28.96 0.77
CA LYS A 168 14.13 30.27 0.12
C LYS A 168 15.55 30.56 -0.30
N TYR A 169 15.78 30.80 -1.58
CA TYR A 169 17.05 31.31 -2.04
C TYR A 169 17.17 32.85 -1.77
N MET A 170 18.25 33.24 -1.16
CA MET A 170 18.59 34.64 -0.78
C MET A 170 19.77 35.10 -1.63
N ALA A 171 19.42 35.64 -2.79
CA ALA A 171 20.46 36.00 -3.82
C ALA A 171 21.45 37.04 -3.33
N ASP A 172 21.01 38.00 -2.52
CA ASP A 172 21.83 39.06 -1.92
C ASP A 172 22.88 38.51 -0.94
N GLN A 173 22.59 37.38 -0.30
CA GLN A 173 23.46 36.70 0.66
C GLN A 173 24.18 35.48 0.09
N GLN A 174 23.88 35.10 -1.14
CA GLN A 174 24.32 33.85 -1.77
C GLN A 174 24.16 32.63 -0.87
N LYS A 175 22.94 32.48 -0.31
CA LYS A 175 22.54 31.41 0.60
C LYS A 175 21.19 30.87 0.27
N VAL A 176 20.93 29.60 0.60
CA VAL A 176 19.59 29.06 0.72
C VAL A 176 19.23 28.91 2.20
N LEU A 177 18.07 29.41 2.57
CA LEU A 177 17.46 29.21 3.87
C LEU A 177 16.53 27.99 3.79
N VAL A 178 16.71 27.03 4.69
CA VAL A 178 15.78 25.94 4.94
C VAL A 178 15.19 26.12 6.34
N THR A 179 13.87 26.23 6.41
CA THR A 179 13.14 26.35 7.67
C THR A 179 12.40 25.05 7.96
N ILE A 180 12.62 24.47 9.13
CA ILE A 180 11.96 23.26 9.64
C ILE A 180 11.06 23.70 10.79
N GLN A 181 9.76 23.56 10.61
CA GLN A 181 8.76 23.91 11.62
C GLN A 181 8.01 22.67 12.06
N GLN A 182 8.06 22.36 13.35
CA GLN A 182 7.23 21.32 13.95
C GLN A 182 5.82 21.88 14.24
N THR A 183 4.79 21.28 13.62
CA THR A 183 3.42 21.82 13.61
C THR A 183 2.40 20.96 14.37
N GLN A 184 2.81 19.84 14.97
CA GLN A 184 1.94 19.01 15.81
C GLN A 184 1.31 19.82 16.96
N THR A 185 0.10 19.44 17.34
CA THR A 185 -0.68 20.12 18.39
C THR A 185 -0.26 19.75 19.81
N GLN A 186 0.43 18.61 19.96
CA GLN A 186 0.95 18.16 21.26
C GLN A 186 2.12 19.05 21.69
N ASN A 187 2.24 19.30 23.00
CA ASN A 187 3.34 20.09 23.58
C ASN A 187 4.69 19.35 23.58
N LYS A 188 4.89 18.38 22.70
CA LYS A 188 6.12 17.62 22.56
C LYS A 188 6.88 18.07 21.33
N LEU A 189 8.14 18.44 21.51
CA LEU A 189 9.08 18.67 20.40
C LEU A 189 9.97 17.43 20.22
N PHE A 190 10.26 17.14 18.98
CA PHE A 190 11.12 16.02 18.60
C PHE A 190 12.52 16.52 18.25
N THR A 191 13.52 15.79 18.68
CA THR A 191 14.91 15.98 18.26
C THR A 191 15.14 15.13 17.02
N LEU A 192 15.47 15.80 15.90
CA LEU A 192 15.57 15.17 14.59
C LEU A 192 16.95 15.43 13.97
N PRO A 193 17.80 14.39 13.81
CA PRO A 193 18.97 14.48 12.95
C PRO A 193 18.51 14.44 11.49
N ILE A 194 18.83 15.47 10.71
CA ILE A 194 18.33 15.64 9.35
C ILE A 194 19.50 15.81 8.39
N GLY A 195 19.67 14.88 7.46
CA GLY A 195 20.55 15.05 6.33
C GLY A 195 19.91 15.97 5.27
N ILE A 196 20.63 16.97 4.82
CA ILE A 196 20.18 17.91 3.78
C ILE A 196 21.20 17.97 2.66
N ASP A 197 20.77 17.67 1.44
CA ASP A 197 21.59 17.85 0.24
C ASP A 197 21.19 19.12 -0.50
N VAL A 198 22.14 20.01 -0.73
CA VAL A 198 21.96 21.22 -1.53
C VAL A 198 22.75 21.07 -2.83
N TYR A 199 22.05 21.04 -3.96
CA TYR A 199 22.64 20.94 -5.28
C TYR A 199 22.78 22.31 -5.91
N VAL A 200 24.01 22.72 -6.28
CA VAL A 200 24.30 24.00 -6.92
C VAL A 200 25.22 23.77 -8.12
N ASN A 201 24.80 24.17 -9.31
CA ASN A 201 25.53 23.93 -10.57
C ASN A 201 25.92 22.44 -10.75
N GLY A 202 25.00 21.52 -10.42
CA GLY A 202 25.22 20.09 -10.51
C GLY A 202 26.04 19.47 -9.37
N ASN A 203 26.64 20.29 -8.49
CA ASN A 203 27.45 19.80 -7.37
C ASN A 203 26.58 19.57 -6.14
N ARG A 204 26.71 18.41 -5.52
CA ARG A 204 26.02 18.04 -4.27
C ARG A 204 26.86 18.51 -3.06
N ASN A 205 26.27 19.30 -2.18
CA ASN A 205 26.79 19.64 -0.88
C ASN A 205 25.91 19.01 0.19
N HIS A 206 26.48 18.12 1.01
CA HIS A 206 25.77 17.42 2.08
C HIS A 206 25.99 18.09 3.42
N TYR A 207 24.91 18.21 4.20
CA TYR A 207 24.91 18.80 5.55
C TYR A 207 24.09 17.94 6.50
N GLU A 208 24.63 17.74 7.72
CA GLU A 208 23.90 17.14 8.83
C GLU A 208 23.49 18.25 9.80
N VAL A 209 22.19 18.36 10.08
CA VAL A 209 21.65 19.38 11.00
C VAL A 209 20.75 18.71 12.04
N TRP A 210 20.54 19.40 13.16
CA TRP A 210 19.66 18.93 14.22
C TRP A 210 18.51 19.92 14.40
N SER A 211 17.28 19.49 14.13
CA SER A 211 16.09 20.26 14.51
C SER A 211 15.65 19.85 15.92
N LYS A 212 15.56 20.82 16.83
CA LYS A 212 15.23 20.61 18.25
C LYS A 212 14.17 21.57 18.75
N ASN A 213 13.88 22.63 18.02
CA ASN A 213 12.97 23.69 18.40
C ASN A 213 11.66 23.60 17.59
N LYS A 214 10.69 24.39 18.00
CA LYS A 214 9.43 24.51 17.24
C LYS A 214 9.68 25.03 15.81
N VAL A 215 10.68 25.91 15.65
CA VAL A 215 11.15 26.41 14.34
C VAL A 215 12.65 26.47 14.40
N ASP A 216 13.32 25.80 13.45
CA ASP A 216 14.74 25.87 13.21
C ASP A 216 15.00 26.40 11.80
N SER A 217 16.03 27.23 11.65
CA SER A 217 16.43 27.86 10.39
C SER A 217 17.90 27.56 10.10
N PHE A 218 18.15 26.97 8.96
CA PHE A 218 19.48 26.56 8.51
C PHE A 218 19.85 27.31 7.23
N TYR A 219 21.07 27.85 7.18
CA TYR A 219 21.57 28.63 6.06
C TYR A 219 22.74 27.89 5.39
N PHE A 220 22.58 27.61 4.11
CA PHE A 220 23.60 26.91 3.32
C PHE A 220 24.15 27.80 2.21
N PRO A 221 25.49 27.80 1.94
CA PRO A 221 26.05 28.53 0.84
C PRO A 221 25.51 28.10 -0.52
N ALA A 222 25.10 29.06 -1.35
CA ALA A 222 24.63 28.84 -2.70
C ALA A 222 24.92 30.11 -3.55
N ALA A 223 25.96 30.07 -4.38
CA ALA A 223 26.32 31.21 -5.22
C ALA A 223 25.27 31.61 -6.24
N VAL A 224 24.44 30.64 -6.65
CA VAL A 224 23.25 30.81 -7.51
C VAL A 224 22.09 30.06 -6.90
N ALA A 225 20.88 30.23 -7.43
CA ALA A 225 19.71 29.46 -7.01
C ALA A 225 19.98 27.94 -7.11
N PRO A 226 19.68 27.17 -6.07
CA PRO A 226 19.98 25.73 -6.07
C PRO A 226 19.15 24.98 -7.14
N ASP A 227 19.78 24.00 -7.77
CA ASP A 227 19.13 23.06 -8.69
C ASP A 227 18.11 22.20 -7.93
N ASN A 228 18.42 21.84 -6.68
CA ASN A 228 17.55 21.12 -5.75
C ASN A 228 18.02 21.30 -4.31
N VAL A 229 17.07 21.29 -3.38
CA VAL A 229 17.31 21.11 -1.94
C VAL A 229 16.53 19.88 -1.52
N ASN A 230 17.25 18.88 -1.02
CA ASN A 230 16.66 17.59 -0.65
C ASN A 230 16.79 17.40 0.87
N VAL A 231 15.69 17.58 1.58
CA VAL A 231 15.61 17.42 3.04
C VAL A 231 15.25 15.98 3.38
N ASP A 232 15.88 15.44 4.44
CA ASP A 232 15.88 14.00 4.74
C ASP A 232 16.33 13.21 3.50
N ASN A 233 17.57 13.47 3.10
CA ASN A 233 18.14 13.00 1.83
C ASN A 233 18.13 11.48 1.66
N ASP A 234 18.09 10.71 2.75
CA ASP A 234 17.98 9.26 2.73
C ASP A 234 16.54 8.74 3.03
N LYS A 235 15.59 9.67 3.27
CA LYS A 235 14.16 9.39 3.49
C LYS A 235 13.87 8.39 4.62
N ILE A 236 14.57 8.57 5.72
CA ILE A 236 14.54 7.64 6.85
C ILE A 236 13.66 8.09 8.01
N LEU A 237 13.39 9.39 8.14
CA LEU A 237 12.74 9.92 9.33
C LEU A 237 11.28 9.46 9.47
N LEU A 238 10.90 9.15 10.71
CA LEU A 238 9.50 8.94 11.09
C LEU A 238 8.84 10.29 11.32
N TRP A 239 8.23 10.83 10.31
CA TRP A 239 7.49 12.10 10.35
C TRP A 239 6.37 12.19 9.32
N ALA A 240 5.39 13.04 9.59
CA ALA A 240 4.46 13.53 8.59
C ALA A 240 5.01 14.86 8.05
N LYS A 241 5.28 14.94 6.74
CA LYS A 241 5.99 16.03 6.10
C LYS A 241 5.07 16.83 5.16
N ASP A 242 5.05 18.16 5.33
CA ASP A 242 4.46 19.14 4.41
C ASP A 242 5.62 19.95 3.80
N GLU A 243 6.01 19.64 2.59
CA GLU A 243 7.11 20.30 1.86
C GLU A 243 6.61 20.81 0.52
N THR A 244 6.83 22.10 0.26
CA THR A 244 6.53 22.73 -1.04
C THR A 244 7.81 23.26 -1.66
N LYS A 245 8.16 22.77 -2.84
CA LYS A 245 9.25 23.28 -3.65
C LYS A 245 8.89 23.35 -5.14
N PRO A 246 9.59 24.14 -5.96
CA PRO A 246 9.33 24.22 -7.39
C PRO A 246 9.41 22.85 -8.08
N ILE A 247 8.53 22.61 -9.06
CA ILE A 247 8.50 21.35 -9.80
C ILE A 247 9.81 21.07 -10.55
N GLU A 248 10.55 22.11 -10.92
CA GLU A 248 11.86 22.04 -11.55
C GLU A 248 12.88 21.36 -10.62
N GLN A 249 12.79 21.57 -9.32
CA GLN A 249 13.63 20.88 -8.35
C GLN A 249 13.28 19.38 -8.26
N TYR A 250 11.99 19.02 -8.35
CA TYR A 250 11.59 17.62 -8.47
C TYR A 250 12.05 16.99 -9.79
N ALA A 251 12.08 17.76 -10.89
CA ALA A 251 12.61 17.29 -12.16
C ALA A 251 14.11 17.04 -12.10
N TYR A 252 14.85 17.92 -11.42
CA TYR A 252 16.26 17.68 -11.11
C TYR A 252 16.45 16.44 -10.23
N GLN A 253 15.64 16.31 -9.16
CA GLN A 253 15.65 15.18 -8.24
C GLN A 253 15.39 13.86 -8.97
N MET A 254 14.38 13.77 -9.83
CA MET A 254 14.08 12.58 -10.64
C MET A 254 15.29 12.15 -11.49
N LYS A 255 16.01 13.09 -12.04
CA LYS A 255 17.16 12.83 -12.94
C LYS A 255 18.43 12.46 -12.20
N HIS A 256 18.67 13.04 -11.01
CA HIS A 256 19.96 13.00 -10.31
C HIS A 256 19.89 12.32 -8.93
N ALA A 257 18.73 11.77 -8.57
CA ALA A 257 18.53 11.13 -7.28
C ALA A 257 19.44 9.92 -7.06
N ARG A 258 19.94 9.81 -5.83
CA ARG A 258 20.79 8.69 -5.40
C ARG A 258 19.99 7.46 -5.01
N ASN A 259 18.76 7.65 -4.54
CA ASN A 259 17.91 6.59 -4.04
C ASN A 259 16.53 6.61 -4.71
N PHE A 260 15.82 5.51 -4.59
CA PHE A 260 14.47 5.33 -5.12
C PHE A 260 13.47 6.32 -4.52
N MET A 261 13.52 6.54 -3.21
CA MET A 261 12.52 7.37 -2.52
C MET A 261 12.50 8.81 -3.02
N ASP A 262 13.64 9.36 -3.43
CA ASP A 262 13.71 10.68 -4.07
C ASP A 262 12.97 10.70 -5.41
N ARG A 263 13.19 9.67 -6.25
CA ARG A 263 12.48 9.51 -7.53
C ARG A 263 10.98 9.28 -7.32
N PHE A 264 10.63 8.52 -6.28
CA PHE A 264 9.25 8.28 -5.88
C PHE A 264 8.52 9.55 -5.45
N GLU A 265 9.15 10.41 -4.63
CA GLU A 265 8.59 11.72 -4.26
C GLU A 265 8.36 12.58 -5.50
N ALA A 266 9.37 12.69 -6.40
CA ALA A 266 9.26 13.46 -7.61
C ALA A 266 8.13 12.96 -8.52
N ALA A 267 7.98 11.66 -8.70
CA ALA A 267 6.93 11.06 -9.51
C ALA A 267 5.53 11.30 -8.93
N ASN A 268 5.36 11.16 -7.60
CA ASN A 268 4.08 11.42 -6.94
C ASN A 268 3.67 12.90 -7.05
N GLU A 269 4.60 13.82 -6.86
CA GLU A 269 4.33 15.25 -7.03
C GLU A 269 3.93 15.58 -8.47
N ALA A 270 4.68 15.07 -9.44
CA ALA A 270 4.41 15.28 -10.85
C ALA A 270 3.05 14.70 -11.30
N ALA A 271 2.62 13.58 -10.73
CA ALA A 271 1.37 12.92 -11.08
C ALA A 271 0.13 13.82 -10.86
N THR A 272 0.24 14.82 -9.99
CA THR A 272 -0.88 15.73 -9.66
C THR A 272 -1.09 16.83 -10.69
N ASN A 273 -0.09 17.15 -11.55
CA ASN A 273 -0.16 18.28 -12.47
C ASN A 273 0.58 18.06 -13.80
N LEU A 274 0.13 17.12 -14.62
CA LEU A 274 0.72 16.82 -15.94
C LEU A 274 0.55 17.92 -17.00
N LYS A 275 -0.15 19.01 -16.70
CA LYS A 275 -0.17 20.20 -17.58
C LYS A 275 1.15 20.97 -17.54
N ASN A 276 1.92 20.85 -16.46
CA ASN A 276 3.25 21.45 -16.36
C ASN A 276 4.26 20.59 -17.15
N PRO A 277 5.04 21.20 -18.07
CA PRO A 277 6.03 20.46 -18.87
C PRO A 277 7.09 19.75 -18.06
N ALA A 278 7.54 20.32 -16.93
CA ALA A 278 8.50 19.68 -16.05
C ALA A 278 7.90 18.43 -15.35
N ALA A 279 6.65 18.52 -14.91
CA ALA A 279 5.93 17.35 -14.36
C ALA A 279 5.75 16.25 -15.41
N LYS A 280 5.40 16.61 -16.65
CA LYS A 280 5.31 15.65 -17.76
C LYS A 280 6.65 14.94 -17.98
N ALA A 281 7.76 15.68 -18.00
CA ALA A 281 9.12 15.11 -18.16
C ALA A 281 9.49 14.15 -17.03
N ILE A 282 9.07 14.43 -15.78
CA ILE A 282 9.26 13.50 -14.64
C ILE A 282 8.53 12.17 -14.90
N ILE A 283 7.28 12.21 -15.32
CA ILE A 283 6.49 10.99 -15.58
C ILE A 283 7.02 10.23 -16.79
N GLU A 284 7.50 10.92 -17.83
CA GLU A 284 8.20 10.31 -18.98
C GLU A 284 9.53 9.63 -18.59
N ALA A 285 10.18 10.09 -17.53
CA ALA A 285 11.33 9.40 -16.95
C ALA A 285 10.88 8.20 -16.08
N ALA A 286 9.86 8.38 -15.25
CA ALA A 286 9.34 7.36 -14.33
C ALA A 286 8.85 6.11 -15.06
N ILE A 287 8.22 6.25 -16.24
CA ILE A 287 7.76 5.09 -17.05
C ILE A 287 8.89 4.20 -17.57
N LYS A 288 10.13 4.68 -17.50
CA LYS A 288 11.35 3.97 -17.93
C LYS A 288 12.21 3.54 -16.75
N ASP A 289 11.78 3.82 -15.52
CA ASP A 289 12.59 3.54 -14.33
C ASP A 289 12.80 2.03 -14.14
N SER A 290 13.94 1.69 -13.56
CA SER A 290 14.29 0.29 -13.23
C SER A 290 13.34 -0.31 -12.22
N PHE A 291 12.84 0.49 -11.25
CA PHE A 291 11.96 0.02 -10.21
C PHE A 291 10.49 0.10 -10.66
N HIS A 292 9.80 -1.02 -10.54
CA HIS A 292 8.45 -1.21 -11.09
C HIS A 292 7.40 -0.23 -10.54
N VAL A 293 7.53 0.19 -9.27
CA VAL A 293 6.58 1.10 -8.64
C VAL A 293 6.52 2.46 -9.37
N LEU A 294 7.67 2.95 -9.84
CA LEU A 294 7.71 4.20 -10.62
C LEU A 294 7.03 4.05 -11.98
N ARG A 295 7.22 2.90 -12.63
CA ARG A 295 6.51 2.62 -13.89
C ARG A 295 4.99 2.54 -13.69
N SER A 296 4.54 1.92 -12.58
CA SER A 296 3.12 1.88 -12.19
C SER A 296 2.55 3.28 -11.89
N ILE A 297 3.28 4.13 -11.16
CA ILE A 297 2.89 5.53 -10.91
C ILE A 297 2.72 6.26 -12.25
N ALA A 298 3.69 6.15 -13.15
CA ALA A 298 3.63 6.79 -14.44
C ALA A 298 2.42 6.34 -15.26
N LEU A 299 2.18 5.03 -15.36
CA LEU A 299 1.02 4.48 -16.07
C LEU A 299 -0.30 5.02 -15.50
N ASN A 300 -0.44 5.03 -14.19
CA ASN A 300 -1.68 5.47 -13.51
C ASN A 300 -1.86 6.99 -13.51
N SER A 301 -0.83 7.77 -13.87
CA SER A 301 -0.90 9.24 -13.93
C SER A 301 -1.47 9.77 -15.24
N TYR A 302 -1.40 9.01 -16.33
CA TYR A 302 -1.83 9.49 -17.64
C TYR A 302 -3.35 9.60 -17.75
N ASN A 303 -3.80 10.73 -18.32
CA ASN A 303 -5.15 10.81 -18.86
C ASN A 303 -5.20 10.05 -20.21
N PRO A 304 -6.00 8.99 -20.34
CA PRO A 304 -6.05 8.17 -21.54
C PRO A 304 -6.36 8.95 -22.84
N THR A 305 -7.10 10.06 -22.72
CA THR A 305 -7.47 10.91 -23.87
C THR A 305 -6.33 11.82 -24.35
N ALA A 306 -5.25 11.95 -23.55
CA ALA A 306 -4.11 12.81 -23.84
C ALA A 306 -2.83 12.02 -24.20
N ILE A 307 -2.93 10.70 -24.39
CA ILE A 307 -1.82 9.84 -24.74
C ILE A 307 -1.52 9.98 -26.23
N ASP A 308 -0.29 10.40 -26.56
CA ASP A 308 0.18 10.46 -27.93
C ASP A 308 0.68 9.08 -28.44
N ALA A 309 0.94 8.98 -29.74
CA ALA A 309 1.35 7.72 -30.38
C ALA A 309 2.67 7.14 -29.80
N THR A 310 3.59 8.00 -29.37
CA THR A 310 4.88 7.57 -28.81
C THR A 310 4.66 6.93 -27.44
N MET A 311 3.83 7.55 -26.62
CA MET A 311 3.49 7.03 -25.29
C MET A 311 2.62 5.77 -25.40
N GLU A 312 1.67 5.73 -26.34
CA GLU A 312 0.88 4.52 -26.61
C GLU A 312 1.77 3.33 -26.97
N ALA A 313 2.75 3.54 -27.85
CA ALA A 313 3.72 2.48 -28.22
C ALA A 313 4.52 2.00 -26.98
N LYS A 314 4.90 2.91 -26.07
CA LYS A 314 5.59 2.54 -24.83
C LYS A 314 4.69 1.76 -23.87
N ILE A 315 3.43 2.14 -23.73
CA ILE A 315 2.45 1.42 -22.92
C ILE A 315 2.20 0.02 -23.50
N LEU A 316 2.07 -0.12 -24.80
CA LEU A 316 1.97 -1.42 -25.48
C LEU A 316 3.19 -2.30 -25.23
N GLU A 317 4.39 -1.72 -25.26
CA GLU A 317 5.62 -2.44 -24.92
C GLU A 317 5.60 -2.96 -23.48
N LEU A 318 5.22 -2.11 -22.51
CA LEU A 318 5.12 -2.50 -21.11
C LEU A 318 4.07 -3.59 -20.90
N ALA A 319 2.87 -3.46 -21.49
CA ALA A 319 1.82 -4.47 -21.43
C ALA A 319 2.28 -5.85 -21.94
N ALA A 320 3.12 -5.84 -23.00
CA ALA A 320 3.58 -7.07 -23.65
C ALA A 320 4.81 -7.70 -22.99
N LYS A 321 5.71 -6.93 -22.36
CA LYS A 321 7.08 -7.38 -22.07
C LYS A 321 7.59 -7.03 -20.66
N ASP A 322 6.89 -6.22 -19.86
CA ASP A 322 7.39 -5.91 -18.53
C ASP A 322 7.54 -7.18 -17.69
N LYS A 323 8.64 -7.28 -16.95
CA LYS A 323 8.94 -8.45 -16.11
C LYS A 323 7.95 -8.60 -14.95
N VAL A 324 7.37 -7.47 -14.50
CA VAL A 324 6.47 -7.41 -13.35
C VAL A 324 5.02 -7.44 -13.80
N SER A 325 4.27 -8.44 -13.38
CA SER A 325 2.88 -8.65 -13.81
C SER A 325 1.95 -7.48 -13.47
N THR A 326 2.16 -6.80 -12.35
CA THR A 326 1.37 -5.61 -11.97
C THR A 326 1.61 -4.43 -12.91
N VAL A 327 2.83 -4.25 -13.44
CA VAL A 327 3.09 -3.21 -14.45
C VAL A 327 2.41 -3.55 -15.78
N ARG A 328 2.43 -4.84 -16.18
CA ARG A 328 1.67 -5.28 -17.37
C ARG A 328 0.17 -5.06 -17.20
N GLU A 329 -0.36 -5.38 -16.02
CA GLU A 329 -1.75 -5.10 -15.64
C GLU A 329 -2.09 -3.62 -15.75
N ASP A 330 -1.29 -2.73 -15.15
CA ASP A 330 -1.50 -1.28 -15.20
C ASP A 330 -1.49 -0.77 -16.65
N ALA A 331 -0.56 -1.24 -17.45
CA ALA A 331 -0.48 -0.89 -18.86
C ALA A 331 -1.73 -1.35 -19.65
N ILE A 332 -2.22 -2.57 -19.43
CA ILE A 332 -3.48 -3.07 -20.03
C ILE A 332 -4.67 -2.23 -19.58
N ASN A 333 -4.74 -1.84 -18.30
CA ASN A 333 -5.79 -0.98 -17.79
C ASN A 333 -5.80 0.41 -18.45
N VAL A 334 -4.63 0.97 -18.76
CA VAL A 334 -4.53 2.24 -19.51
C VAL A 334 -5.01 2.03 -20.95
N LEU A 335 -4.56 0.97 -21.64
CA LEU A 335 -5.01 0.65 -23.00
C LEU A 335 -6.52 0.42 -23.09
N SER A 336 -7.09 -0.23 -22.08
CA SER A 336 -8.54 -0.46 -22.00
C SER A 336 -9.33 0.85 -21.93
N LYS A 337 -8.81 1.87 -21.22
CA LYS A 337 -9.42 3.21 -21.13
C LYS A 337 -9.26 4.02 -22.44
N ILE A 338 -8.21 3.77 -23.22
CA ILE A 338 -8.07 4.33 -24.59
C ILE A 338 -9.15 3.76 -25.51
N ASN A 339 -9.59 2.54 -25.26
CA ASN A 339 -10.71 1.86 -25.90
C ASN A 339 -10.63 1.81 -27.44
N LYS A 340 -9.50 1.34 -27.98
CA LYS A 340 -9.31 1.16 -29.43
C LYS A 340 -9.66 -0.29 -29.84
N PRO A 341 -10.59 -0.50 -30.79
CA PRO A 341 -10.90 -1.84 -31.30
C PRO A 341 -9.67 -2.59 -31.88
N SER A 342 -8.65 -1.87 -32.35
CA SER A 342 -7.40 -2.44 -32.83
C SER A 342 -6.60 -3.19 -31.78
N PHE A 343 -6.91 -3.02 -30.49
CA PHE A 343 -6.26 -3.75 -29.38
C PHE A 343 -6.90 -5.12 -29.10
N THR A 344 -8.08 -5.42 -29.68
CA THR A 344 -8.79 -6.71 -29.45
C THR A 344 -7.87 -7.93 -29.63
N PRO A 345 -7.07 -8.08 -30.71
CA PRO A 345 -6.20 -9.26 -30.84
C PRO A 345 -5.12 -9.35 -29.76
N LEU A 346 -4.70 -8.23 -29.19
CA LEU A 346 -3.73 -8.21 -28.10
C LEU A 346 -4.37 -8.69 -26.80
N TYR A 347 -5.58 -8.23 -26.48
CA TYR A 347 -6.32 -8.70 -25.30
C TYR A 347 -6.60 -10.20 -25.40
N GLU A 348 -7.02 -10.72 -26.55
CA GLU A 348 -7.20 -12.16 -26.78
C GLU A 348 -5.92 -12.98 -26.54
N LYS A 349 -4.77 -12.43 -26.91
CA LYS A 349 -3.47 -13.04 -26.63
C LYS A 349 -3.17 -13.02 -25.13
N TRP A 350 -3.34 -11.87 -24.47
CA TRP A 350 -2.97 -11.68 -23.05
C TRP A 350 -3.94 -12.35 -22.06
N VAL A 351 -5.17 -12.67 -22.48
CA VAL A 351 -6.09 -13.51 -21.69
C VAL A 351 -5.47 -14.88 -21.36
N ASN A 352 -4.54 -15.36 -22.21
CA ASN A 352 -3.80 -16.61 -22.00
C ASN A 352 -2.43 -16.42 -21.34
N ASP A 353 -2.16 -15.26 -20.72
CA ASP A 353 -0.92 -15.02 -19.96
C ASP A 353 -0.84 -15.98 -18.76
N SER A 354 0.37 -16.37 -18.41
CA SER A 354 0.63 -17.23 -17.24
C SER A 354 0.27 -16.56 -15.91
N SER A 355 0.19 -15.22 -15.87
CA SER A 355 -0.23 -14.44 -14.72
C SER A 355 -1.76 -14.29 -14.68
N TYR A 356 -2.40 -14.75 -13.60
CA TYR A 356 -3.84 -14.53 -13.38
C TYR A 356 -4.21 -13.04 -13.32
N THR A 357 -3.29 -12.20 -12.88
CA THR A 357 -3.46 -10.75 -12.81
C THR A 357 -3.53 -10.14 -14.21
N VAL A 358 -2.60 -10.50 -15.08
CA VAL A 358 -2.55 -10.04 -16.48
C VAL A 358 -3.72 -10.58 -17.29
N ALA A 359 -3.98 -11.89 -17.18
CA ALA A 359 -5.10 -12.55 -17.87
C ALA A 359 -6.45 -11.92 -17.48
N GLY A 360 -6.65 -11.62 -16.17
CA GLY A 360 -7.84 -10.92 -15.68
C GLY A 360 -7.97 -9.51 -16.25
N ALA A 361 -6.87 -8.73 -16.26
CA ALA A 361 -6.88 -7.39 -16.85
C ALA A 361 -7.22 -7.42 -18.33
N ALA A 362 -6.65 -8.36 -19.09
CA ALA A 362 -6.90 -8.54 -20.51
C ALA A 362 -8.35 -8.94 -20.79
N LEU A 363 -8.93 -9.84 -19.98
CA LEU A 363 -10.32 -10.25 -20.12
C LEU A 363 -11.28 -9.09 -19.79
N ALA A 364 -11.00 -8.29 -18.78
CA ALA A 364 -11.77 -7.08 -18.46
C ALA A 364 -11.68 -6.03 -19.58
N ALA A 365 -10.51 -5.86 -20.18
CA ALA A 365 -10.32 -4.97 -21.34
C ALA A 365 -11.06 -5.50 -22.58
N LEU A 366 -11.06 -6.81 -22.78
CA LEU A 366 -11.80 -7.45 -23.87
C LEU A 366 -13.32 -7.29 -23.73
N GLU A 367 -13.85 -7.36 -22.49
CA GLU A 367 -15.28 -7.10 -22.21
C GLU A 367 -15.73 -5.73 -22.73
N ILE A 368 -14.86 -4.71 -22.63
CA ILE A 368 -15.17 -3.35 -23.07
C ILE A 368 -15.24 -3.24 -24.60
N VAL A 369 -14.32 -3.89 -25.32
CA VAL A 369 -14.22 -3.77 -26.78
C VAL A 369 -15.00 -4.84 -27.53
N ASP A 370 -15.19 -6.03 -26.96
CA ASP A 370 -15.91 -7.19 -27.54
C ASP A 370 -16.50 -8.06 -26.42
N SER A 371 -17.64 -7.64 -25.90
CA SER A 371 -18.30 -8.31 -24.78
C SER A 371 -18.75 -9.75 -25.14
N ALA A 372 -19.14 -10.01 -26.40
CA ALA A 372 -19.57 -11.35 -26.81
C ALA A 372 -18.41 -12.35 -26.69
N LYS A 373 -17.26 -11.99 -27.20
CA LYS A 373 -16.04 -12.81 -27.10
C LYS A 373 -15.57 -12.98 -25.65
N ALA A 374 -15.63 -11.93 -24.85
CA ALA A 374 -15.29 -12.00 -23.41
C ALA A 374 -16.21 -12.97 -22.65
N ILE A 375 -17.49 -13.00 -22.97
CA ILE A 375 -18.46 -13.96 -22.36
C ILE A 375 -18.09 -15.40 -22.74
N ASP A 376 -17.79 -15.69 -24.00
CA ASP A 376 -17.42 -17.04 -24.43
C ASP A 376 -16.14 -17.53 -23.76
N ILE A 377 -15.13 -16.64 -23.62
CA ILE A 377 -13.88 -16.93 -22.90
C ILE A 377 -14.17 -17.15 -21.42
N ALA A 378 -14.98 -16.30 -20.78
CA ALA A 378 -15.36 -16.46 -19.38
C ALA A 378 -16.09 -17.79 -19.11
N LYS A 379 -17.00 -18.21 -20.02
CA LYS A 379 -17.65 -19.53 -19.95
C LYS A 379 -16.65 -20.68 -20.07
N ALA A 380 -15.62 -20.55 -20.92
CA ALA A 380 -14.57 -21.56 -21.00
C ALA A 380 -13.74 -21.64 -19.72
N PHE A 381 -13.38 -20.51 -19.14
CA PHE A 381 -12.62 -20.43 -17.90
C PHE A 381 -13.39 -20.92 -16.69
N SER A 382 -14.73 -20.79 -16.62
CA SER A 382 -15.53 -21.27 -15.49
C SER A 382 -15.42 -22.79 -15.24
N LYS A 383 -14.90 -23.54 -16.21
CA LYS A 383 -14.64 -24.99 -16.10
C LYS A 383 -13.30 -25.32 -15.44
N GLN A 384 -12.50 -24.32 -15.06
CA GLN A 384 -11.16 -24.45 -14.49
C GLN A 384 -11.11 -23.87 -13.09
N THR A 385 -10.07 -24.24 -12.33
CA THR A 385 -9.77 -23.59 -11.06
C THR A 385 -9.04 -22.27 -11.33
N LEU A 386 -9.71 -21.17 -11.04
CA LEU A 386 -9.20 -19.82 -11.24
C LEU A 386 -8.74 -19.22 -9.91
N LYS A 387 -7.83 -18.23 -10.00
CA LYS A 387 -7.31 -17.52 -8.84
C LYS A 387 -7.23 -16.00 -9.13
N LYS A 388 -7.12 -15.21 -8.06
CA LYS A 388 -6.88 -13.77 -8.11
C LYS A 388 -7.82 -13.04 -9.10
N ARG A 389 -7.30 -12.01 -9.76
CA ARG A 389 -8.07 -11.14 -10.66
C ARG A 389 -8.82 -11.88 -11.76
N LEU A 390 -8.23 -12.94 -12.33
CA LEU A 390 -8.93 -13.71 -13.37
C LEU A 390 -10.22 -14.34 -12.85
N ASN A 391 -10.19 -14.90 -11.63
CA ASN A 391 -11.40 -15.44 -10.99
C ASN A 391 -12.47 -14.35 -10.79
N THR A 392 -12.07 -13.20 -10.27
CA THR A 392 -12.98 -12.06 -10.04
C THR A 392 -13.61 -11.59 -11.35
N VAL A 393 -12.80 -11.38 -12.40
CA VAL A 393 -13.30 -10.89 -13.70
C VAL A 393 -14.22 -11.91 -14.38
N VAL A 394 -13.84 -13.18 -14.40
CA VAL A 394 -14.71 -14.26 -14.96
C VAL A 394 -16.04 -14.30 -14.22
N THR A 395 -16.00 -14.25 -12.90
CA THR A 395 -17.21 -14.26 -12.08
C THR A 395 -18.08 -13.04 -12.35
N THR A 396 -17.49 -11.85 -12.46
CA THR A 396 -18.19 -10.60 -12.77
C THR A 396 -18.89 -10.68 -14.13
N ILE A 397 -18.18 -11.11 -15.18
CA ILE A 397 -18.74 -11.27 -16.54
C ILE A 397 -19.90 -12.27 -16.51
N LEU A 398 -19.70 -13.45 -15.92
CA LEU A 398 -20.75 -14.48 -15.88
C LEU A 398 -21.93 -14.09 -15.02
N THR A 399 -21.71 -13.27 -14.00
CA THR A 399 -22.81 -12.73 -13.18
C THR A 399 -23.62 -11.70 -13.95
N LYS A 400 -22.96 -10.84 -14.70
CA LYS A 400 -23.58 -9.75 -15.50
C LYS A 400 -24.34 -10.29 -16.72
N TYR A 401 -23.71 -11.16 -17.48
CA TYR A 401 -24.21 -11.63 -18.78
C TYR A 401 -24.66 -13.08 -18.77
N GLY A 402 -24.27 -13.85 -17.75
CA GLY A 402 -24.59 -15.26 -17.65
C GLY A 402 -26.09 -15.52 -17.42
N ASP A 403 -26.43 -16.76 -17.64
CA ASP A 403 -27.73 -17.34 -17.37
C ASP A 403 -27.65 -18.31 -16.18
N GLU A 404 -28.76 -19.00 -15.93
CA GLU A 404 -28.86 -19.96 -14.86
C GLU A 404 -27.88 -21.14 -14.94
N GLN A 405 -27.28 -21.42 -16.11
CA GLN A 405 -26.26 -22.46 -16.25
C GLN A 405 -24.95 -22.07 -15.53
N MET A 406 -24.69 -20.78 -15.36
CA MET A 406 -23.49 -20.27 -14.65
C MET A 406 -23.70 -20.14 -13.14
N PHE A 407 -24.92 -20.39 -12.66
CA PHE A 407 -25.28 -20.18 -11.26
C PHE A 407 -24.33 -20.92 -10.29
N ASP A 408 -24.07 -22.21 -10.53
CA ASP A 408 -23.28 -23.01 -9.58
C ASP A 408 -21.83 -22.51 -9.43
N PHE A 409 -21.23 -22.07 -10.53
CA PHE A 409 -19.90 -21.45 -10.51
C PHE A 409 -19.91 -20.12 -9.74
N VAL A 410 -20.85 -19.24 -10.06
CA VAL A 410 -20.94 -17.91 -9.43
C VAL A 410 -21.29 -18.04 -7.94
N ALA A 411 -22.25 -18.88 -7.58
CA ALA A 411 -22.64 -19.12 -6.20
C ALA A 411 -21.52 -19.75 -5.36
N SER A 412 -20.76 -20.70 -5.93
CA SER A 412 -19.59 -21.28 -5.27
C SER A 412 -18.48 -20.24 -5.04
N THR A 413 -18.23 -19.37 -6.01
CA THR A 413 -17.24 -18.29 -5.87
C THR A 413 -17.66 -17.27 -4.83
N TYR A 414 -18.91 -16.78 -4.92
CA TYR A 414 -19.46 -15.83 -3.95
C TYR A 414 -19.43 -16.37 -2.50
N GLY A 415 -19.80 -17.64 -2.32
CA GLY A 415 -19.80 -18.28 -0.99
C GLY A 415 -18.39 -18.36 -0.35
N LYS A 416 -17.34 -18.52 -1.17
CA LYS A 416 -15.94 -18.62 -0.71
C LYS A 416 -15.25 -17.28 -0.44
N LEU A 417 -15.81 -16.17 -0.89
CA LEU A 417 -15.24 -14.85 -0.61
C LEU A 417 -15.25 -14.55 0.88
N ASN A 418 -14.18 -13.94 1.36
CA ASN A 418 -14.08 -13.52 2.76
C ASN A 418 -15.19 -12.50 3.08
N ILE A 419 -15.90 -12.72 4.17
CA ILE A 419 -17.00 -11.89 4.66
C ILE A 419 -16.56 -10.43 4.88
N GLN A 420 -15.32 -10.21 5.29
CA GLN A 420 -14.79 -8.87 5.54
C GLN A 420 -14.21 -8.19 4.28
N SER A 421 -14.23 -8.86 3.11
CA SER A 421 -13.67 -8.27 1.89
C SER A 421 -14.66 -7.33 1.20
N SER A 422 -14.14 -6.19 0.70
CA SER A 422 -14.90 -5.30 -0.18
C SER A 422 -15.40 -6.04 -1.42
N GLU A 423 -14.63 -7.02 -1.92
CA GLU A 423 -14.96 -7.83 -3.08
C GLU A 423 -16.29 -8.58 -2.93
N LYS A 424 -16.56 -9.16 -1.76
CA LYS A 424 -17.84 -9.85 -1.49
C LYS A 424 -19.01 -8.87 -1.51
N PHE A 425 -18.82 -7.69 -0.93
CA PHE A 425 -19.84 -6.65 -0.93
C PHE A 425 -20.14 -6.15 -2.36
N GLU A 426 -19.10 -5.84 -3.13
CA GLU A 426 -19.22 -5.39 -4.52
C GLU A 426 -19.89 -6.44 -5.42
N MET A 427 -19.61 -7.72 -5.18
CA MET A 427 -20.17 -8.82 -5.94
C MET A 427 -21.65 -9.11 -5.60
N THR A 428 -22.17 -8.64 -4.47
CA THR A 428 -23.55 -8.94 -4.00
C THR A 428 -24.61 -8.43 -4.99
N MET A 429 -24.48 -7.20 -5.50
CA MET A 429 -25.45 -6.66 -6.47
C MET A 429 -25.42 -7.42 -7.80
N PRO A 430 -24.26 -7.66 -8.45
CA PRO A 430 -24.18 -8.54 -9.61
C PRO A 430 -24.79 -9.92 -9.37
N PHE A 431 -24.52 -10.56 -8.21
CA PHE A 431 -25.10 -11.85 -7.88
C PHE A 431 -26.63 -11.80 -7.75
N ALA A 432 -27.17 -10.75 -7.17
CA ALA A 432 -28.62 -10.51 -7.13
C ALA A 432 -29.22 -10.39 -8.55
N GLN A 433 -28.52 -9.76 -9.51
CA GLN A 433 -28.96 -9.69 -10.89
C GLN A 433 -29.00 -11.07 -11.58
N LEU A 434 -28.07 -11.97 -11.24
CA LEU A 434 -28.13 -13.36 -11.70
C LEU A 434 -29.35 -14.08 -11.11
N LEU A 435 -29.65 -13.90 -9.81
CA LEU A 435 -30.82 -14.46 -9.16
C LEU A 435 -32.13 -13.99 -9.77
N ILE A 436 -32.22 -12.75 -10.24
CA ILE A 436 -33.39 -12.24 -10.99
C ILE A 436 -33.63 -13.06 -12.27
N LYS A 437 -32.57 -13.61 -12.87
CA LYS A 437 -32.68 -14.45 -14.08
C LYS A 437 -32.88 -15.94 -13.76
N THR A 438 -32.54 -16.39 -12.55
CA THR A 438 -32.63 -17.79 -12.11
C THR A 438 -34.08 -18.17 -11.89
N THR A 439 -34.52 -19.28 -12.53
CA THR A 439 -35.90 -19.80 -12.42
C THR A 439 -35.97 -21.09 -11.61
N ASP A 440 -34.91 -21.86 -11.50
CA ASP A 440 -34.81 -23.06 -10.68
C ASP A 440 -34.96 -22.70 -9.18
N PRO A 441 -36.02 -23.24 -8.48
CA PRO A 441 -36.27 -22.86 -7.09
C PRO A 441 -35.15 -23.27 -6.13
N VAL A 442 -34.43 -24.37 -6.41
CA VAL A 442 -33.35 -24.86 -5.54
C VAL A 442 -32.14 -23.96 -5.65
N LYS A 443 -31.73 -23.62 -6.85
CA LYS A 443 -30.64 -22.66 -7.12
C LYS A 443 -30.99 -21.29 -6.56
N PHE A 444 -32.19 -20.82 -6.83
CA PHE A 444 -32.65 -19.52 -6.36
C PHE A 444 -32.57 -19.43 -4.82
N LYS A 445 -33.18 -20.44 -4.11
CA LYS A 445 -33.14 -20.50 -2.65
C LYS A 445 -31.70 -20.50 -2.14
N LYS A 446 -30.79 -21.33 -2.70
CA LYS A 446 -29.38 -21.37 -2.35
C LYS A 446 -28.70 -19.99 -2.49
N GLY A 447 -29.03 -19.27 -3.55
CA GLY A 447 -28.46 -17.92 -3.77
C GLY A 447 -28.98 -16.89 -2.77
N ILE A 448 -30.28 -16.95 -2.41
CA ILE A 448 -30.85 -16.10 -1.36
C ILE A 448 -30.20 -16.40 -0.01
N ASP A 449 -30.04 -17.70 0.33
CA ASP A 449 -29.39 -18.11 1.58
C ASP A 449 -27.97 -17.56 1.69
N LEU A 450 -27.18 -17.59 0.63
CA LEU A 450 -25.82 -17.02 0.60
C LEU A 450 -25.78 -15.49 0.82
N ILE A 451 -26.74 -14.76 0.27
CA ILE A 451 -26.86 -13.31 0.50
C ILE A 451 -27.25 -13.03 1.96
N VAL A 452 -28.19 -13.80 2.50
CA VAL A 452 -28.65 -13.68 3.89
C VAL A 452 -27.52 -14.05 4.86
N GLU A 453 -26.80 -15.14 4.61
CA GLU A 453 -25.62 -15.53 5.39
C GLU A 453 -24.57 -14.39 5.45
N PHE A 454 -24.29 -13.76 4.32
CA PHE A 454 -23.39 -12.61 4.30
C PHE A 454 -23.93 -11.44 5.11
N ARG A 455 -25.21 -11.07 4.95
CA ARG A 455 -25.88 -10.01 5.74
C ARG A 455 -25.78 -10.29 7.24
N GLU A 456 -26.08 -11.52 7.67
CA GLU A 456 -26.05 -11.91 9.09
C GLU A 456 -24.64 -11.98 9.68
N ALA A 457 -23.63 -12.18 8.85
CA ALA A 457 -22.22 -12.21 9.28
C ALA A 457 -21.62 -10.82 9.47
N ILE A 458 -22.24 -9.75 8.97
CA ILE A 458 -21.80 -8.38 9.21
C ILE A 458 -21.97 -8.02 10.69
N PRO A 459 -20.93 -7.48 11.37
CA PRO A 459 -21.01 -7.08 12.77
C PRO A 459 -22.18 -6.11 13.04
N GLN A 460 -22.86 -6.28 14.16
CA GLN A 460 -24.08 -5.54 14.48
C GLN A 460 -23.90 -4.02 14.48
N SER A 461 -22.72 -3.53 14.82
CA SER A 461 -22.36 -2.10 14.76
C SER A 461 -22.48 -1.48 13.36
N TYR A 462 -22.35 -2.28 12.31
CA TYR A 462 -22.44 -1.82 10.91
C TYR A 462 -23.80 -2.11 10.27
N ARG A 463 -24.65 -2.94 10.89
CA ARG A 463 -25.95 -3.35 10.32
C ARG A 463 -26.92 -2.19 10.13
N VAL A 464 -26.90 -1.19 10.98
CA VAL A 464 -27.75 0.01 10.82
C VAL A 464 -27.53 0.67 9.45
N GLN A 465 -26.31 0.62 8.93
CA GLN A 465 -25.95 1.19 7.63
C GLN A 465 -26.15 0.20 6.48
N THR A 466 -25.92 -1.09 6.70
CA THR A 466 -25.93 -2.11 5.64
C THR A 466 -27.27 -2.80 5.45
N ASP A 467 -28.07 -2.97 6.50
CA ASP A 467 -29.39 -3.65 6.40
C ASP A 467 -30.34 -2.98 5.41
N PRO A 468 -30.44 -1.65 5.30
CA PRO A 468 -31.24 -1.01 4.27
C PRO A 468 -30.79 -1.39 2.84
N TYR A 469 -29.49 -1.51 2.61
CA TYR A 469 -28.95 -1.95 1.33
C TYR A 469 -29.36 -3.40 1.01
N PHE A 470 -29.19 -4.34 1.93
CA PHE A 470 -29.55 -5.72 1.71
C PHE A 470 -31.07 -5.90 1.57
N ASN A 471 -31.85 -5.31 2.48
CA ASN A 471 -33.29 -5.59 2.57
C ASN A 471 -34.08 -4.85 1.48
N PHE A 472 -33.78 -3.60 1.20
CA PHE A 472 -34.55 -2.80 0.26
C PHE A 472 -33.96 -2.79 -1.14
N LYS A 473 -32.62 -2.66 -1.26
CA LYS A 473 -31.99 -2.60 -2.58
C LYS A 473 -31.78 -3.99 -3.18
N ILE A 474 -31.11 -4.89 -2.46
CA ILE A 474 -30.78 -6.23 -2.98
C ILE A 474 -32.03 -7.13 -3.04
N LEU A 475 -32.59 -7.48 -1.88
CA LEU A 475 -33.74 -8.39 -1.79
C LEU A 475 -35.00 -7.75 -2.33
N GLY A 476 -35.21 -6.45 -2.13
CA GLY A 476 -36.33 -5.70 -2.67
C GLY A 476 -36.36 -5.66 -4.20
N ASP A 477 -35.23 -5.44 -4.87
CA ASP A 477 -35.14 -5.47 -6.34
C ASP A 477 -35.43 -6.89 -6.88
N ILE A 478 -34.96 -7.95 -6.20
CA ILE A 478 -35.29 -9.35 -6.56
C ILE A 478 -36.80 -9.59 -6.44
N ILE A 479 -37.42 -9.21 -5.33
CA ILE A 479 -38.90 -9.34 -5.14
C ILE A 479 -39.67 -8.64 -6.25
N LYS A 480 -39.26 -7.38 -6.52
CA LYS A 480 -39.93 -6.57 -7.57
C LYS A 480 -39.84 -7.23 -8.93
N ALA A 481 -38.67 -7.72 -9.30
CA ALA A 481 -38.46 -8.39 -10.60
C ALA A 481 -39.21 -9.70 -10.70
N LYS A 482 -39.22 -10.53 -9.64
CA LYS A 482 -39.93 -11.80 -9.59
C LYS A 482 -41.45 -11.62 -9.60
N LYS A 483 -41.98 -10.59 -8.92
CA LYS A 483 -43.42 -10.22 -8.99
C LYS A 483 -43.80 -9.82 -10.42
N GLN A 484 -42.99 -9.03 -11.12
CA GLN A 484 -43.28 -8.65 -12.51
C GLN A 484 -43.34 -9.85 -13.47
N LYS A 485 -42.59 -10.93 -13.17
CA LYS A 485 -42.60 -12.17 -13.95
C LYS A 485 -43.70 -13.18 -13.51
N GLY A 486 -44.45 -12.88 -12.46
CA GLY A 486 -45.47 -13.79 -11.92
C GLY A 486 -44.90 -14.99 -11.14
N GLU A 487 -43.60 -14.96 -10.75
CA GLU A 487 -42.93 -16.06 -10.07
C GLU A 487 -43.19 -16.02 -8.56
N THR A 488 -44.45 -16.27 -8.15
CA THR A 488 -44.95 -16.08 -6.79
C THR A 488 -44.26 -16.95 -5.75
N GLU A 489 -43.91 -18.21 -6.09
CA GLU A 489 -43.15 -19.09 -5.20
C GLU A 489 -41.76 -18.53 -4.86
N LEU A 490 -41.04 -17.97 -5.83
CA LEU A 490 -39.76 -17.39 -5.61
C LEU A 490 -39.85 -16.08 -4.80
N VAL A 491 -40.93 -15.31 -4.98
CA VAL A 491 -41.23 -14.13 -4.14
C VAL A 491 -41.38 -14.55 -2.68
N ALA A 492 -42.10 -15.66 -2.40
CA ALA A 492 -42.29 -16.15 -1.04
C ALA A 492 -40.96 -16.51 -0.36
N VAL A 493 -40.01 -17.13 -1.09
CA VAL A 493 -38.66 -17.44 -0.58
C VAL A 493 -37.96 -16.19 -0.09
N VAL A 494 -37.95 -15.09 -0.87
CA VAL A 494 -37.28 -13.85 -0.47
C VAL A 494 -38.01 -13.12 0.65
N THR A 495 -39.35 -13.13 0.62
CA THR A 495 -40.16 -12.48 1.66
C THR A 495 -39.98 -13.13 3.02
N ALA A 496 -39.74 -14.43 3.07
CA ALA A 496 -39.55 -15.18 4.32
C ALA A 496 -38.27 -14.81 5.07
N VAL A 497 -37.26 -14.25 4.37
CA VAL A 497 -35.95 -13.88 4.96
C VAL A 497 -35.82 -12.37 5.27
N LEU A 498 -36.85 -11.59 4.92
CA LEU A 498 -36.91 -10.19 5.33
C LEU A 498 -37.27 -10.05 6.81
N PRO A 499 -36.75 -9.02 7.51
CA PRO A 499 -37.21 -8.73 8.87
C PRO A 499 -38.72 -8.53 8.89
N LYS A 500 -39.39 -9.10 9.89
CA LYS A 500 -40.80 -8.80 10.13
C LYS A 500 -40.89 -7.33 10.54
N MET A 501 -41.62 -6.54 9.76
CA MET A 501 -41.90 -5.14 10.10
C MET A 501 -42.75 -5.08 11.38
#